data_4e4a56ef4bdf1634da169c758ddcbbde
#
_entry.id   4e4a56ef4bdf1634da169c758ddcbbde
#
_cell.length_a   1.000
_cell.length_b   1.000
_cell.length_c   1.000
_cell.angle_alpha   90.00
_cell.angle_beta   90.00
_cell.angle_gamma   90.00
#
_symmetry.space_group_name_H-M   'P 1'
#
loop_
_entity.id
_entity.type
_entity.pdbx_description
1 polymer ?
#
loop_
_entity_poly.entity_id
_entity_poly.type
_entity_poly.pdbx_seq_one_letter_code
_entity_poly.pdbx_strand_id
1 'polypeptide(L)'
;TVQDKNAPDLVALYNISDELGMEFATASLHNSFYFVESNNIIKDRLMVAGHFEDLINRLLESNSPKKWFRAYFNHGLINYIFSQKRLLPCDMSFDTFFIDPYGDVMPCNGTKDKEVMGNLNRQTWDELWNSPEAEQVRKKVRCCDRDCWMIGSVSPAMHKYIWKPLWWIFIHKFLRFNKDKKYSMYENKIVCDYRDGKVTKEDLDRCSTCDLCAEVNDGLSD
;
A
#
# COMPACT_ATOMS: atom_id res chain seq x y z
N THR A 1 9.40 -1.03 -9.74
CA THR A 1 9.06 -2.04 -8.73
C THR A 1 10.33 -2.62 -8.15
N VAL A 2 10.41 -2.69 -6.82
CA VAL A 2 11.57 -3.18 -6.08
C VAL A 2 11.33 -4.65 -5.70
N GLN A 3 12.35 -5.47 -5.90
CA GLN A 3 12.40 -6.90 -5.58
C GLN A 3 13.84 -7.29 -5.23
N ASP A 4 14.06 -8.56 -4.83
CA ASP A 4 15.38 -9.04 -4.38
C ASP A 4 16.55 -8.67 -5.29
N LYS A 5 16.36 -8.76 -6.63
CA LYS A 5 17.45 -8.55 -7.59
C LYS A 5 17.89 -7.10 -7.76
N ASN A 6 16.97 -6.13 -7.59
CA ASN A 6 17.24 -4.73 -7.88
C ASN A 6 17.17 -3.82 -6.64
N ALA A 7 16.86 -4.37 -5.47
CA ALA A 7 16.87 -3.59 -4.24
C ALA A 7 18.24 -2.94 -3.95
N PRO A 8 19.40 -3.56 -4.21
CA PRO A 8 20.69 -2.93 -4.00
C PRO A 8 20.92 -1.65 -4.81
N ASP A 9 20.26 -1.51 -5.96
CA ASP A 9 20.42 -0.34 -6.85
C ASP A 9 19.50 0.84 -6.44
N LEU A 10 18.62 0.65 -5.45
CA LEU A 10 17.52 1.58 -5.14
C LEU A 10 18.03 3.00 -4.83
N VAL A 11 19.03 3.14 -3.97
CA VAL A 11 19.57 4.44 -3.57
C VAL A 11 20.40 5.07 -4.71
N ALA A 12 21.15 4.26 -5.48
CA ALA A 12 21.89 4.74 -6.62
C ALA A 12 20.96 5.31 -7.70
N LEU A 13 19.88 4.62 -8.02
CA LEU A 13 18.86 5.08 -8.96
C LEU A 13 18.14 6.34 -8.46
N TYR A 14 17.86 6.43 -7.16
CA TYR A 14 17.31 7.64 -6.56
C TYR A 14 18.27 8.83 -6.73
N ASN A 15 19.56 8.67 -6.45
CA ASN A 15 20.54 9.75 -6.59
C ASN A 15 20.63 10.24 -8.03
N ILE A 16 20.67 9.34 -9.01
CA ILE A 16 20.66 9.70 -10.45
C ILE A 16 19.39 10.49 -10.81
N SER A 17 18.22 10.03 -10.36
CA SER A 17 16.96 10.75 -10.58
C SER A 17 16.98 12.15 -9.98
N ASP A 18 17.52 12.28 -8.78
CA ASP A 18 17.59 13.55 -8.04
C ASP A 18 18.54 14.53 -8.73
N GLU A 19 19.71 14.09 -9.20
CA GLU A 19 20.67 14.87 -9.98
C GLU A 19 20.08 15.36 -11.31
N LEU A 20 19.25 14.55 -11.95
CA LEU A 20 18.55 14.89 -13.18
C LEU A 20 17.27 15.74 -12.96
N GLY A 21 16.92 16.06 -11.72
CA GLY A 21 15.67 16.75 -11.37
C GLY A 21 14.40 15.96 -11.66
N MET A 22 14.50 14.63 -11.77
CA MET A 22 13.38 13.74 -12.05
C MET A 22 12.69 13.27 -10.77
N GLU A 23 11.40 12.97 -10.89
CA GLU A 23 10.68 12.33 -9.80
C GLU A 23 11.00 10.85 -9.70
N PHE A 24 11.37 10.40 -8.50
CA PHE A 24 11.61 9.00 -8.21
C PHE A 24 10.41 8.38 -7.49
N ALA A 25 9.77 7.41 -8.12
CA ALA A 25 8.66 6.66 -7.56
C ALA A 25 9.05 5.20 -7.30
N THR A 26 8.62 4.68 -6.19
CA THR A 26 8.88 3.30 -5.76
C THR A 26 7.60 2.50 -5.64
N ALA A 27 7.71 1.20 -5.80
CA ALA A 27 6.68 0.22 -5.46
C ALA A 27 7.37 -1.08 -5.04
N SER A 28 6.80 -1.79 -4.09
CA SER A 28 7.22 -3.15 -3.77
C SER A 28 6.56 -4.16 -4.73
N LEU A 29 7.18 -5.32 -4.87
CA LEU A 29 6.61 -6.44 -5.61
C LEU A 29 5.26 -6.84 -4.99
N HIS A 30 4.23 -7.01 -5.82
CA HIS A 30 2.89 -7.39 -5.38
C HIS A 30 2.19 -8.26 -6.42
N ASN A 31 1.14 -8.93 -6.01
CA ASN A 31 0.29 -9.76 -6.86
C ASN A 31 -1.04 -9.06 -7.14
N SER A 32 -1.59 -9.31 -8.33
CA SER A 32 -2.86 -8.77 -8.78
C SER A 32 -3.48 -9.75 -9.77
N PHE A 33 -4.80 -9.78 -9.91
CA PHE A 33 -5.46 -10.58 -10.93
C PHE A 33 -5.07 -10.18 -12.37
N TYR A 34 -4.50 -8.98 -12.56
CA TYR A 34 -3.98 -8.50 -13.84
C TYR A 34 -2.65 -9.12 -14.24
N PHE A 35 -1.88 -9.64 -13.28
CA PHE A 35 -0.58 -10.22 -13.57
C PHE A 35 -0.73 -11.70 -13.89
N VAL A 36 0.03 -12.16 -14.88
CA VAL A 36 0.06 -13.58 -15.27
C VAL A 36 0.55 -14.45 -14.12
N GLU A 37 1.48 -13.93 -13.31
CA GLU A 37 2.00 -14.61 -12.14
C GLU A 37 1.36 -14.03 -10.86
N SER A 38 0.74 -14.89 -10.07
CA SER A 38 0.07 -14.52 -8.81
C SER A 38 0.85 -14.92 -7.55
N ASN A 39 2.02 -15.54 -7.72
CA ASN A 39 2.87 -16.07 -6.67
C ASN A 39 4.19 -15.30 -6.51
N ASN A 40 4.23 -14.05 -6.97
CA ASN A 40 5.39 -13.20 -6.77
C ASN A 40 5.63 -12.96 -5.28
N ILE A 41 6.84 -13.26 -4.80
CA ILE A 41 7.25 -13.06 -3.42
C ILE A 41 8.63 -12.42 -3.34
N ILE A 42 8.83 -11.58 -2.35
CA ILE A 42 10.15 -11.13 -1.93
C ILE A 42 10.71 -12.21 -1.01
N LYS A 43 11.84 -12.81 -1.39
CA LYS A 43 12.46 -13.91 -0.64
C LYS A 43 13.26 -13.39 0.54
N ASP A 44 14.11 -12.40 0.32
CA ASP A 44 14.89 -11.76 1.37
C ASP A 44 14.26 -10.42 1.78
N ARG A 45 13.22 -10.52 2.61
CA ARG A 45 12.47 -9.35 3.09
C ARG A 45 13.33 -8.39 3.90
N LEU A 46 14.29 -8.91 4.68
CA LEU A 46 15.16 -8.07 5.51
C LEU A 46 16.12 -7.25 4.64
N MET A 47 16.73 -7.86 3.64
CA MET A 47 17.63 -7.17 2.72
C MET A 47 16.87 -6.10 1.92
N VAL A 48 15.72 -6.45 1.33
CA VAL A 48 14.92 -5.48 0.55
C VAL A 48 14.43 -4.33 1.43
N ALA A 49 13.96 -4.61 2.64
CA ALA A 49 13.51 -3.58 3.58
C ALA A 49 14.68 -2.69 4.04
N GLY A 50 15.88 -3.22 4.21
CA GLY A 50 17.09 -2.45 4.52
C GLY A 50 17.40 -1.41 3.45
N HIS A 51 17.29 -1.75 2.17
CA HIS A 51 17.47 -0.78 1.08
C HIS A 51 16.35 0.29 1.04
N PHE A 52 15.11 -0.06 1.43
CA PHE A 52 14.08 0.96 1.62
C PHE A 52 14.37 1.86 2.84
N GLU A 53 14.95 1.32 3.92
CA GLU A 53 15.40 2.11 5.08
C GLU A 53 16.46 3.14 4.66
N ASP A 54 17.45 2.73 3.87
CA ASP A 54 18.48 3.62 3.33
C ASP A 54 17.86 4.73 2.48
N LEU A 55 16.90 4.40 1.60
CA LEU A 55 16.17 5.39 0.82
C LEU A 55 15.37 6.35 1.68
N ILE A 56 14.69 5.86 2.72
CA ILE A 56 13.93 6.71 3.67
C ILE A 56 14.88 7.72 4.32
N ASN A 57 16.02 7.26 4.80
CA ASN A 57 17.03 8.12 5.41
C ASN A 57 17.49 9.21 4.43
N ARG A 58 17.79 8.83 3.18
CA ARG A 58 18.19 9.77 2.13
C ARG A 58 17.09 10.81 1.82
N LEU A 59 15.82 10.39 1.79
CA LEU A 59 14.67 11.29 1.58
C LEU A 59 14.47 12.26 2.74
N LEU A 60 14.68 11.81 3.99
CA LEU A 60 14.58 12.63 5.19
C LEU A 60 15.74 13.64 5.33
N GLU A 61 16.92 13.38 4.72
CA GLU A 61 18.03 14.37 4.65
C GLU A 61 17.62 15.62 3.86
N SER A 62 16.74 15.49 2.89
CA SER A 62 16.29 16.59 2.03
C SER A 62 15.49 17.66 2.79
N ASN A 63 15.50 18.90 2.30
CA ASN A 63 14.63 19.99 2.76
C ASN A 63 13.30 20.06 2.01
N SER A 64 12.99 19.11 1.12
CA SER A 64 11.76 19.08 0.34
C SER A 64 10.64 18.34 1.06
N PRO A 65 9.51 19.01 1.41
CA PRO A 65 8.35 18.34 1.99
C PRO A 65 7.84 17.17 1.14
N LYS A 66 7.90 17.27 -0.19
CA LYS A 66 7.51 16.20 -1.11
C LYS A 66 8.34 14.94 -0.87
N LYS A 67 9.65 15.07 -0.62
CA LYS A 67 10.54 13.94 -0.31
C LYS A 67 10.22 13.34 1.06
N TRP A 68 9.79 14.12 2.04
CA TRP A 68 9.37 13.60 3.35
C TRP A 68 8.09 12.77 3.27
N PHE A 69 7.12 13.21 2.45
CA PHE A 69 5.92 12.39 2.18
C PHE A 69 6.27 11.09 1.44
N ARG A 70 7.27 11.12 0.55
CA ARG A 70 7.82 9.92 -0.08
C ARG A 70 8.50 9.00 0.93
N ALA A 71 9.20 9.55 1.94
CA ALA A 71 9.77 8.75 3.03
C ALA A 71 8.67 8.01 3.82
N TYR A 72 7.58 8.68 4.16
CA TYR A 72 6.43 8.03 4.79
C TYR A 72 5.81 6.94 3.90
N PHE A 73 5.70 7.19 2.60
CA PHE A 73 5.22 6.17 1.66
C PHE A 73 6.13 4.94 1.66
N ASN A 74 7.44 5.12 1.63
CA ASN A 74 8.41 4.01 1.68
C ASN A 74 8.41 3.28 3.03
N HIS A 75 8.16 3.98 4.14
CA HIS A 75 7.91 3.35 5.44
C HIS A 75 6.73 2.36 5.37
N GLY A 76 5.64 2.75 4.72
CA GLY A 76 4.51 1.85 4.49
C GLY A 76 4.81 0.69 3.55
N LEU A 77 5.75 0.84 2.59
CA LEU A 77 6.24 -0.29 1.78
C LEU A 77 7.01 -1.31 2.62
N ILE A 78 7.84 -0.88 3.57
CA ILE A 78 8.49 -1.78 4.53
C ILE A 78 7.43 -2.54 5.34
N ASN A 79 6.43 -1.81 5.85
CA ASN A 79 5.32 -2.42 6.58
C ASN A 79 4.61 -3.50 5.75
N TYR A 80 4.33 -3.22 4.47
CA TYR A 80 3.73 -4.16 3.52
C TYR A 80 4.63 -5.39 3.25
N ILE A 81 5.95 -5.19 3.07
CA ILE A 81 6.91 -6.28 2.85
C ILE A 81 6.88 -7.30 4.00
N PHE A 82 6.67 -6.83 5.24
CA PHE A 82 6.54 -7.67 6.42
C PHE A 82 5.11 -8.14 6.70
N SER A 83 4.21 -7.97 5.75
CA SER A 83 2.80 -8.39 5.86
C SER A 83 2.09 -7.81 7.09
N GLN A 84 2.46 -6.58 7.47
CA GLN A 84 1.81 -5.84 8.55
C GLN A 84 0.55 -5.14 8.03
N LYS A 85 -0.39 -4.85 8.94
CA LYS A 85 -1.60 -4.10 8.59
C LYS A 85 -1.29 -2.76 7.97
N ARG A 86 -2.11 -2.35 7.02
CA ARG A 86 -2.01 -1.07 6.33
C ARG A 86 -2.03 0.11 7.30
N LEU A 87 -1.13 1.09 7.10
CA LEU A 87 -0.99 2.26 7.98
C LEU A 87 -2.14 3.27 7.86
N LEU A 88 -2.81 3.28 6.71
CA LEU A 88 -3.94 4.16 6.40
C LEU A 88 -5.11 3.34 5.88
N PRO A 89 -6.36 3.76 6.10
CA PRO A 89 -7.54 3.10 5.52
C PRO A 89 -7.44 3.00 3.99
N CYS A 90 -8.11 2.00 3.43
CA CYS A 90 -8.26 1.85 1.99
C CYS A 90 -9.62 2.41 1.56
N ASP A 91 -9.62 3.54 0.85
CA ASP A 91 -10.82 4.18 0.32
C ASP A 91 -11.03 3.91 -1.18
N MET A 92 -10.43 2.83 -1.71
CA MET A 92 -10.69 2.36 -3.06
C MET A 92 -12.18 2.03 -3.22
N SER A 93 -12.71 2.24 -4.42
CA SER A 93 -14.14 2.17 -4.74
C SER A 93 -15.04 3.27 -4.15
N PHE A 94 -14.52 4.17 -3.34
CA PHE A 94 -15.22 5.35 -2.82
C PHE A 94 -14.66 6.64 -3.44
N ASP A 95 -13.36 6.84 -3.30
CA ASP A 95 -12.67 8.04 -3.79
C ASP A 95 -11.86 7.75 -5.07
N THR A 96 -11.61 6.48 -5.37
CA THR A 96 -10.76 6.03 -6.49
C THR A 96 -11.27 4.69 -7.01
N PHE A 97 -11.14 4.47 -8.30
CA PHE A 97 -11.54 3.25 -8.99
C PHE A 97 -10.57 2.95 -10.14
N PHE A 98 -10.71 1.79 -10.73
CA PHE A 98 -9.94 1.36 -11.88
C PHE A 98 -10.87 1.04 -13.05
N ILE A 99 -10.49 1.44 -14.26
CA ILE A 99 -11.23 1.10 -15.49
C ILE A 99 -10.30 0.31 -16.39
N ASP A 100 -10.75 -0.84 -16.86
CA ASP A 100 -9.98 -1.62 -17.81
C ASP A 100 -10.24 -1.17 -19.26
N PRO A 101 -9.44 -1.65 -20.25
CA PRO A 101 -9.63 -1.29 -21.66
C PRO A 101 -10.98 -1.72 -22.27
N TYR A 102 -11.73 -2.58 -21.61
CA TYR A 102 -13.03 -3.07 -22.04
C TYR A 102 -14.19 -2.28 -21.44
N GLY A 103 -13.88 -1.25 -20.64
CA GLY A 103 -14.87 -0.40 -19.99
C GLY A 103 -15.42 -0.97 -18.68
N ASP A 104 -14.89 -2.08 -18.18
CA ASP A 104 -15.25 -2.59 -16.85
C ASP A 104 -14.70 -1.68 -15.76
N VAL A 105 -15.58 -1.24 -14.88
CA VAL A 105 -15.21 -0.44 -13.70
C VAL A 105 -15.04 -1.37 -12.51
N MET A 106 -13.89 -1.26 -11.86
CA MET A 106 -13.50 -2.09 -10.73
C MET A 106 -13.06 -1.23 -9.55
N PRO A 107 -13.16 -1.73 -8.31
CA PRO A 107 -12.75 -0.98 -7.12
C PRO A 107 -11.26 -0.63 -7.15
N CYS A 108 -10.43 -1.57 -7.57
CA CYS A 108 -8.98 -1.40 -7.77
C CYS A 108 -8.45 -2.52 -8.67
N ASN A 109 -7.19 -2.44 -9.02
CA ASN A 109 -6.49 -3.51 -9.75
C ASN A 109 -5.76 -4.50 -8.82
N GLY A 110 -5.92 -4.38 -7.52
CA GLY A 110 -5.23 -5.19 -6.52
C GLY A 110 -6.09 -6.27 -5.85
N THR A 111 -7.36 -6.42 -6.20
CA THR A 111 -8.22 -7.50 -5.68
C THR A 111 -7.69 -8.88 -6.09
N LYS A 112 -8.04 -9.92 -5.32
CA LYS A 112 -7.65 -11.30 -5.63
C LYS A 112 -8.32 -11.76 -6.93
N ASP A 113 -9.61 -11.51 -7.03
CA ASP A 113 -10.44 -11.84 -8.18
C ASP A 113 -10.89 -10.56 -8.90
N LYS A 114 -11.34 -10.68 -10.15
CA LYS A 114 -11.87 -9.53 -10.90
C LYS A 114 -13.24 -9.16 -10.34
N GLU A 115 -13.29 -8.11 -9.55
CA GLU A 115 -14.54 -7.56 -8.98
C GLU A 115 -15.03 -6.41 -9.87
N VAL A 116 -16.15 -6.59 -10.58
CA VAL A 116 -16.70 -5.61 -11.51
C VAL A 116 -17.89 -4.90 -10.88
N MET A 117 -17.84 -3.57 -10.85
CA MET A 117 -18.93 -2.69 -10.38
C MET A 117 -19.96 -2.42 -11.47
N GLY A 118 -19.55 -2.50 -12.74
CA GLY A 118 -20.36 -2.28 -13.94
C GLY A 118 -19.48 -1.99 -15.16
N ASN A 119 -20.11 -1.68 -16.31
CA ASN A 119 -19.39 -1.44 -17.57
C ASN A 119 -19.88 -0.18 -18.27
N LEU A 120 -18.98 0.75 -18.56
CA LEU A 120 -19.28 2.06 -19.17
C LEU A 120 -19.70 1.99 -20.64
N ASN A 121 -19.52 0.85 -21.32
CA ASN A 121 -20.07 0.66 -22.66
C ASN A 121 -21.57 0.27 -22.65
N ARG A 122 -22.14 -0.03 -21.46
CA ARG A 122 -23.50 -0.56 -21.32
C ARG A 122 -24.41 0.33 -20.50
N GLN A 123 -23.84 1.21 -19.67
CA GLN A 123 -24.57 2.08 -18.74
C GLN A 123 -23.82 3.39 -18.50
N THR A 124 -24.51 4.42 -18.09
CA THR A 124 -23.92 5.68 -17.70
C THR A 124 -23.15 5.57 -16.38
N TRP A 125 -22.30 6.54 -16.10
CA TRP A 125 -21.58 6.59 -14.82
C TRP A 125 -22.53 6.63 -13.61
N ASP A 126 -23.57 7.43 -13.67
CA ASP A 126 -24.52 7.58 -12.55
C ASP A 126 -25.31 6.30 -12.29
N GLU A 127 -25.74 5.60 -13.34
CA GLU A 127 -26.40 4.30 -13.22
C GLU A 127 -25.46 3.27 -12.63
N LEU A 128 -24.22 3.20 -13.12
CA LEU A 128 -23.21 2.28 -12.60
C LEU A 128 -22.87 2.56 -11.13
N TRP A 129 -22.56 3.82 -10.83
CA TRP A 129 -22.06 4.20 -9.51
C TRP A 129 -23.09 3.98 -8.40
N ASN A 130 -24.36 4.14 -8.71
CA ASN A 130 -25.47 3.95 -7.78
C ASN A 130 -26.13 2.57 -7.88
N SER A 131 -25.55 1.64 -8.64
CA SER A 131 -26.10 0.30 -8.79
C SER A 131 -25.95 -0.56 -7.53
N PRO A 132 -26.84 -1.55 -7.32
CA PRO A 132 -26.69 -2.54 -6.25
C PRO A 132 -25.36 -3.32 -6.36
N GLU A 133 -24.92 -3.63 -7.56
CA GLU A 133 -23.67 -4.34 -7.86
C GLU A 133 -22.47 -3.54 -7.36
N ALA A 134 -22.42 -2.23 -7.68
CA ALA A 134 -21.36 -1.35 -7.20
C ALA A 134 -21.33 -1.27 -5.67
N GLU A 135 -22.50 -1.20 -5.03
CA GLU A 135 -22.59 -1.19 -3.56
C GLU A 135 -22.12 -2.51 -2.93
N GLN A 136 -22.47 -3.64 -3.55
CA GLN A 136 -21.99 -4.95 -3.09
C GLN A 136 -20.44 -5.03 -3.18
N VAL A 137 -19.86 -4.56 -4.27
CA VAL A 137 -18.40 -4.53 -4.43
C VAL A 137 -17.75 -3.60 -3.40
N ARG A 138 -18.35 -2.42 -3.10
CA ARG A 138 -17.85 -1.52 -2.04
C ARG A 138 -17.85 -2.20 -0.66
N LYS A 139 -18.89 -2.98 -0.33
CA LYS A 139 -18.93 -3.75 0.91
C LYS A 139 -17.77 -4.75 0.99
N LYS A 140 -17.50 -5.49 -0.09
CA LYS A 140 -16.34 -6.41 -0.16
C LYS A 140 -15.02 -5.67 0.04
N VAL A 141 -14.85 -4.47 -0.54
CA VAL A 141 -13.61 -3.69 -0.39
C VAL A 141 -13.39 -3.22 1.05
N ARG A 142 -14.45 -2.89 1.79
CA ARG A 142 -14.32 -2.54 3.22
C ARG A 142 -13.78 -3.69 4.06
N CYS A 143 -14.06 -4.92 3.65
CA CYS A 143 -13.59 -6.14 4.31
C CYS A 143 -12.31 -6.72 3.68
N CYS A 144 -11.65 -5.96 2.79
CA CYS A 144 -10.45 -6.42 2.10
C CYS A 144 -9.26 -6.55 3.07
N ASP A 145 -8.70 -7.76 3.14
CA ASP A 145 -7.61 -8.18 4.02
C ASP A 145 -6.22 -8.07 3.39
N ARG A 146 -6.11 -7.57 2.15
CA ARG A 146 -4.86 -7.58 1.39
C ARG A 146 -3.79 -6.61 1.88
N ASP A 147 -4.14 -5.65 2.72
CA ASP A 147 -3.24 -4.66 3.30
C ASP A 147 -2.27 -4.00 2.28
N CYS A 148 -2.68 -3.93 1.00
CA CYS A 148 -1.87 -3.42 -0.10
C CYS A 148 -1.39 -2.00 0.17
N TRP A 149 -0.13 -1.72 -0.20
CA TRP A 149 0.45 -0.39 -0.08
C TRP A 149 0.91 0.11 -1.45
N MET A 150 -0.08 0.40 -2.34
CA MET A 150 0.13 0.83 -3.71
C MET A 150 -0.15 2.32 -3.85
N ILE A 151 0.65 3.01 -4.67
CA ILE A 151 0.58 4.48 -4.80
C ILE A 151 -0.84 4.97 -5.16
N GLY A 152 -1.55 4.27 -6.05
CA GLY A 152 -2.91 4.63 -6.45
C GLY A 152 -3.91 4.63 -5.31
N SER A 153 -3.76 3.75 -4.31
CA SER A 153 -4.64 3.67 -3.14
C SER A 153 -4.11 4.44 -1.93
N VAL A 154 -2.81 4.67 -1.87
CA VAL A 154 -2.16 5.32 -0.73
C VAL A 154 -2.11 6.83 -0.88
N SER A 155 -1.85 7.35 -2.08
CA SER A 155 -1.76 8.79 -2.31
C SER A 155 -3.05 9.53 -1.93
N PRO A 156 -4.25 9.13 -2.37
CA PRO A 156 -5.50 9.72 -1.89
C PRO A 156 -5.67 9.62 -0.37
N ALA A 157 -5.38 8.45 0.21
CA ALA A 157 -5.48 8.24 1.65
C ALA A 157 -4.50 9.12 2.45
N MET A 158 -3.28 9.36 1.94
CA MET A 158 -2.32 10.28 2.57
C MET A 158 -2.84 11.72 2.60
N HIS A 159 -3.57 12.16 1.57
CA HIS A 159 -4.19 13.50 1.56
C HIS A 159 -5.39 13.57 2.51
N LYS A 160 -6.25 12.55 2.51
CA LYS A 160 -7.44 12.49 3.35
C LYS A 160 -7.10 12.39 4.85
N TYR A 161 -6.10 11.59 5.19
CA TYR A 161 -5.63 11.37 6.55
C TYR A 161 -4.29 12.07 6.81
N ILE A 162 -4.11 13.28 6.28
CA ILE A 162 -2.85 14.03 6.19
C ILE A 162 -2.10 14.15 7.52
N TRP A 163 -2.82 14.21 8.64
CA TRP A 163 -2.23 14.35 9.97
C TRP A 163 -1.36 13.12 10.37
N LYS A 164 -1.65 11.91 9.85
CA LYS A 164 -0.85 10.71 10.12
C LYS A 164 0.56 10.78 9.50
N PRO A 165 0.71 11.02 8.17
CA PRO A 165 2.04 11.24 7.60
C PRO A 165 2.74 12.48 8.18
N LEU A 166 2.03 13.59 8.47
CA LEU A 166 2.64 14.77 9.07
C LEU A 166 3.21 14.47 10.47
N TRP A 167 2.49 13.73 11.30
CA TRP A 167 2.95 13.32 12.61
C TRP A 167 4.19 12.41 12.53
N TRP A 168 4.16 11.44 11.63
CA TRP A 168 5.30 10.56 11.41
C TRP A 168 6.54 11.35 10.92
N ILE A 169 6.35 12.27 9.96
CA ILE A 169 7.40 13.16 9.45
C ILE A 169 7.95 14.02 10.60
N PHE A 170 7.08 14.61 11.41
CA PHE A 170 7.50 15.43 12.54
C PHE A 170 8.42 14.66 13.49
N ILE A 171 8.06 13.44 13.85
CA ILE A 171 8.89 12.61 14.71
C ILE A 171 10.23 12.27 14.04
N HIS A 172 10.20 11.74 12.82
CA HIS A 172 11.39 11.19 12.19
C HIS A 172 12.30 12.24 11.58
N LYS A 173 11.76 13.32 11.05
CA LYS A 173 12.55 14.41 10.45
C LYS A 173 13.01 15.42 11.50
N PHE A 174 12.13 15.89 12.38
CA PHE A 174 12.43 17.02 13.25
C PHE A 174 12.84 16.63 14.67
N LEU A 175 12.28 15.58 15.24
CA LEU A 175 12.65 15.17 16.60
C LEU A 175 13.83 14.18 16.62
N ARG A 176 13.86 13.19 15.73
CA ARG A 176 14.90 12.15 15.73
C ARG A 176 16.09 12.52 14.86
N PHE A 177 15.87 12.98 13.64
CA PHE A 177 16.94 13.29 12.70
C PHE A 177 17.84 14.44 13.18
N ASN A 178 17.24 15.48 13.80
CA ASN A 178 17.99 16.57 14.40
C ASN A 178 18.81 16.16 15.66
N LYS A 179 18.63 14.94 16.16
CA LYS A 179 19.38 14.33 17.26
C LYS A 179 20.31 13.21 16.80
N ASP A 180 20.74 13.24 15.53
CA ASP A 180 21.59 12.22 14.87
C ASP A 180 21.02 10.79 14.90
N LYS A 181 19.70 10.66 15.09
CA LYS A 181 18.99 9.37 15.01
C LYS A 181 18.33 9.20 13.67
N LYS A 182 18.93 8.38 12.82
CA LYS A 182 18.34 7.96 11.55
C LYS A 182 17.06 7.13 11.75
N TYR A 183 16.20 7.08 10.76
CA TYR A 183 15.09 6.14 10.72
C TYR A 183 15.62 4.70 10.78
N SER A 184 15.00 3.87 11.59
CA SER A 184 15.28 2.45 11.68
C SER A 184 13.99 1.62 11.71
N MET A 185 13.91 0.61 10.85
CA MET A 185 12.80 -0.33 10.82
C MET A 185 12.76 -1.18 12.10
N TYR A 186 13.90 -1.44 12.74
CA TYR A 186 13.97 -2.17 13.99
C TYR A 186 13.38 -1.39 15.17
N GLU A 187 13.66 -0.08 15.23
CA GLU A 187 13.09 0.79 16.27
C GLU A 187 11.56 0.97 16.12
N ASN A 188 11.03 0.80 14.91
CA ASN A 188 9.59 0.82 14.64
C ASN A 188 8.88 -0.50 14.92
N LYS A 189 9.54 -1.48 15.52
CA LYS A 189 9.02 -2.81 15.87
C LYS A 189 8.57 -3.69 14.70
N ILE A 190 8.63 -3.21 13.47
CA ILE A 190 8.16 -3.94 12.28
C ILE A 190 8.86 -5.28 12.16
N VAL A 191 10.18 -5.31 12.37
CA VAL A 191 11.01 -6.51 12.26
C VAL A 191 10.94 -7.37 13.52
N CYS A 192 10.81 -6.75 14.70
CA CYS A 192 10.73 -7.48 15.98
C CYS A 192 9.50 -8.38 16.01
N ASP A 193 8.34 -7.84 15.67
CA ASP A 193 7.08 -8.60 15.67
C ASP A 193 7.13 -9.76 14.66
N TYR A 194 7.79 -9.59 13.51
CA TYR A 194 7.99 -10.64 12.52
C TYR A 194 8.97 -11.73 13.00
N ARG A 195 10.10 -11.36 13.63
CA ARG A 195 11.09 -12.31 14.18
C ARG A 195 10.56 -13.11 15.35
N ASP A 196 9.76 -12.48 16.19
CA ASP A 196 9.22 -13.12 17.40
C ASP A 196 8.04 -14.06 17.09
N GLY A 197 7.67 -14.23 15.82
CA GLY A 197 6.56 -15.09 15.40
C GLY A 197 5.20 -14.61 15.89
N LYS A 198 5.10 -13.36 16.37
CA LYS A 198 3.85 -12.77 16.87
C LYS A 198 2.84 -12.48 15.77
N VAL A 199 3.31 -12.46 14.51
CA VAL A 199 2.46 -12.29 13.33
C VAL A 199 2.62 -13.57 12.51
N THR A 200 1.72 -14.50 12.69
CA THR A 200 1.64 -15.72 11.88
C THR A 200 0.84 -15.46 10.61
N LYS A 201 1.02 -16.32 9.60
CA LYS A 201 0.21 -16.28 8.38
C LYS A 201 -1.29 -16.43 8.67
N GLU A 202 -1.63 -17.11 9.77
CA GLU A 202 -2.99 -17.31 10.27
C GLU A 202 -3.58 -16.06 10.94
N ASP A 203 -2.75 -15.20 11.53
CA ASP A 203 -3.20 -13.90 12.07
C ASP A 203 -3.56 -12.92 10.96
N LEU A 204 -3.02 -13.12 9.75
CA LEU A 204 -3.35 -12.35 8.54
C LEU A 204 -4.69 -12.82 7.93
N ASP A 205 -5.07 -14.07 8.16
CA ASP A 205 -6.33 -14.64 7.65
C ASP A 205 -7.53 -14.32 8.56
N ARG A 206 -7.30 -13.71 9.72
CA ARG A 206 -8.37 -13.33 10.68
C ARG A 206 -8.78 -11.87 10.56
N CYS A 207 -9.46 -11.52 9.47
CA CYS A 207 -10.38 -10.37 9.52
C CYS A 207 -11.75 -10.81 10.08
N SER A 208 -11.74 -11.48 11.25
CA SER A 208 -12.97 -12.07 11.83
C SER A 208 -13.71 -11.16 12.83
N THR A 209 -13.40 -9.85 12.85
CA THR A 209 -14.01 -8.92 13.85
C THR A 209 -14.61 -7.66 13.24
N CYS A 210 -15.00 -7.70 11.96
CA CYS A 210 -15.84 -6.65 11.41
C CYS A 210 -17.26 -7.23 11.25
N ASP A 211 -18.22 -6.77 12.04
CA ASP A 211 -19.63 -7.20 11.96
C ASP A 211 -20.20 -7.05 10.53
N LEU A 212 -19.66 -6.12 9.74
CA LEU A 212 -19.96 -5.94 8.32
C LEU A 212 -19.45 -7.10 7.43
N CYS A 213 -18.42 -7.84 7.85
CA CYS A 213 -17.90 -9.00 7.11
C CYS A 213 -18.71 -10.27 7.37
N ALA A 214 -19.34 -10.39 8.53
CA ALA A 214 -20.22 -11.50 8.86
C ALA A 214 -21.47 -11.52 7.97
N GLU A 215 -22.08 -10.36 7.72
CA GLU A 215 -23.28 -10.24 6.86
C GLU A 215 -22.99 -10.56 5.38
N VAL A 216 -21.74 -10.41 4.91
CA VAL A 216 -21.37 -10.71 3.51
C VAL A 216 -21.15 -12.21 3.30
N ASN A 217 -20.68 -12.93 4.31
CA ASN A 217 -20.45 -14.38 4.23
C ASN A 217 -21.74 -15.20 4.33
N ASP A 218 -22.75 -14.72 5.07
CA ASP A 218 -24.04 -15.42 5.19
C ASP A 218 -24.91 -15.29 3.92
N GLY A 219 -24.61 -14.36 3.02
CA GLY A 219 -25.33 -14.16 1.75
C GLY A 219 -24.77 -14.94 0.56
N LEU A 220 -23.71 -15.75 0.74
CA LEU A 220 -23.04 -16.53 -0.32
C LEU A 220 -23.27 -18.06 -0.20
N SER A 221 -24.14 -18.48 0.70
CA SER A 221 -24.53 -19.90 0.86
C SER A 221 -25.98 -20.13 0.43
N ASP A 222 -26.25 -19.90 -0.89
CA ASP A 222 -27.40 -20.52 -1.60
C ASP A 222 -27.07 -20.65 -3.09
#